data_28ce2b6d7ed03cc22780d21a2edfab4d
#
_entry.id   28ce2b6d7ed03cc22780d21a2edfab4d
#
_cell.length_a   1.000
_cell.length_b   1.000
_cell.length_c   1.000
_cell.angle_alpha   90.00
_cell.angle_beta   90.00
_cell.angle_gamma   90.00
#
_symmetry.space_group_name_H-M   'P 1'
#
loop_
_entity.id
_entity.type
_entity.pdbx_description
1 polymer ?
#
loop_
_entity_poly.entity_id
_entity_poly.type
_entity_poly.pdbx_seq_one_letter_code
_entity_poly.pdbx_strand_id
1 'polypeptide(L)'
;MAAGMGSRFGGPKQTTPVDEYGHFLLHYSLFDAYRAGFRKVVFVVKEETAEEFRESVGPAVAAAFDVRYAYQKLDTLPEGYTVPDGRTKPWGTAHAVLCAAPEIDGPFAVINSDDYYGIEAYRLLYDF
;
A
#
# COMPACT_ATOMS: atom_id res chain seq x y z
N MET A 1 0.33 -0.16 2.35
CA MET A 1 0.60 1.29 2.27
C MET A 1 1.92 1.50 1.55
N ALA A 2 1.92 2.21 0.42
CA ALA A 2 3.10 2.41 -0.45
C ALA A 2 3.42 3.90 -0.69
N ALA A 3 2.80 4.81 0.05
CA ALA A 3 3.00 6.26 -0.06
C ALA A 3 4.22 6.81 0.72
N GLY A 4 5.02 5.93 1.36
CA GLY A 4 6.19 6.30 2.14
C GLY A 4 7.29 6.95 1.28
N MET A 5 7.89 8.03 1.81
CA MET A 5 9.10 8.62 1.21
C MET A 5 10.30 7.77 1.63
N GLY A 6 10.82 6.90 0.77
CA GLY A 6 12.02 6.10 1.00
C GLY A 6 13.32 6.91 1.16
N SER A 7 13.27 8.02 1.91
CA SER A 7 14.32 9.05 2.00
C SER A 7 15.68 8.56 2.54
N ARG A 8 15.74 7.38 3.13
CA ARG A 8 17.00 6.80 3.65
C ARG A 8 17.69 5.81 2.70
N PHE A 9 17.07 5.45 1.57
CA PHE A 9 17.52 4.36 0.70
C PHE A 9 17.96 4.81 -0.70
N GLY A 10 17.89 6.10 -1.01
CA GLY A 10 18.32 6.65 -2.31
C GLY A 10 17.46 6.27 -3.52
N GLY A 11 16.26 5.67 -3.31
CA GLY A 11 15.35 5.27 -4.37
C GLY A 11 14.01 4.74 -3.82
N PRO A 12 13.04 4.41 -4.70
CA PRO A 12 11.75 3.87 -4.30
C PRO A 12 11.92 2.44 -3.76
N LYS A 13 11.93 2.28 -2.44
CA LYS A 13 12.05 0.98 -1.75
C LYS A 13 11.02 -0.05 -2.19
N GLN A 14 9.83 0.41 -2.55
CA GLN A 14 8.69 -0.44 -2.89
C GLN A 14 8.90 -1.21 -4.20
N THR A 15 9.77 -0.69 -5.08
CA THR A 15 10.06 -1.25 -6.40
C THR A 15 11.51 -1.69 -6.56
N THR A 16 12.24 -1.88 -5.45
CA THR A 16 13.59 -2.47 -5.48
C THR A 16 13.47 -4.00 -5.50
N PRO A 17 13.99 -4.69 -6.53
CA PRO A 17 13.98 -6.14 -6.59
C PRO A 17 14.74 -6.77 -5.43
N VAL A 18 14.19 -7.85 -4.88
CA VAL A 18 14.79 -8.61 -3.75
C VAL A 18 15.31 -9.97 -4.20
N ASP A 19 15.08 -10.35 -5.45
CA ASP A 19 15.56 -11.59 -6.05
C ASP A 19 16.02 -11.40 -7.51
N GLU A 20 16.60 -12.45 -8.09
CA GLU A 20 17.06 -12.48 -9.48
C GLU A 20 15.94 -12.47 -10.53
N TYR A 21 14.68 -12.69 -10.13
CA TYR A 21 13.51 -12.68 -11.01
C TYR A 21 12.82 -11.30 -11.06
N GLY A 22 13.35 -10.31 -10.32
CA GLY A 22 12.81 -8.97 -10.28
C GLY A 22 11.60 -8.79 -9.36
N HIS A 23 11.35 -9.73 -8.44
CA HIS A 23 10.27 -9.60 -7.48
C HIS A 23 10.63 -8.59 -6.38
N PHE A 24 9.62 -7.83 -5.97
CA PHE A 24 9.69 -6.92 -4.84
C PHE A 24 9.24 -7.60 -3.55
N LEU A 25 9.63 -7.09 -2.40
CA LEU A 25 9.19 -7.59 -1.10
C LEU A 25 7.65 -7.65 -0.98
N LEU A 26 6.98 -6.67 -1.58
CA LEU A 26 5.52 -6.60 -1.65
C LEU A 26 4.89 -7.82 -2.38
N HIS A 27 5.52 -8.37 -3.41
CA HIS A 27 5.02 -9.55 -4.10
C HIS A 27 4.95 -10.77 -3.17
N TYR A 28 5.96 -10.96 -2.33
CA TYR A 28 5.97 -12.04 -1.32
C TYR A 28 4.90 -11.83 -0.25
N SER A 29 4.75 -10.61 0.24
CA SER A 29 3.70 -10.26 1.19
C SER A 29 2.30 -10.51 0.61
N LEU A 30 2.06 -10.13 -0.64
CA LEU A 30 0.77 -10.37 -1.30
C LEU A 30 0.54 -11.84 -1.65
N PHE A 31 1.58 -12.58 -2.01
CA PHE A 31 1.49 -14.02 -2.21
C PHE A 31 1.02 -14.72 -0.93
N ASP A 32 1.59 -14.38 0.22
CA ASP A 32 1.16 -14.92 1.51
C ASP A 32 -0.26 -14.47 1.89
N ALA A 33 -0.62 -13.22 1.65
CA ALA A 33 -1.99 -12.74 1.84
C ALA A 33 -3.00 -13.51 0.98
N TYR A 34 -2.68 -13.77 -0.28
CA TYR A 34 -3.51 -14.59 -1.17
C TYR A 34 -3.70 -16.01 -0.64
N ARG A 35 -2.63 -16.65 -0.17
CA ARG A 35 -2.68 -18.00 0.42
C ARG A 35 -3.50 -18.06 1.71
N ALA A 36 -3.52 -16.95 2.47
CA ALA A 36 -4.35 -16.84 3.67
C ALA A 36 -5.84 -16.61 3.38
N GLY A 37 -6.21 -16.19 2.17
CA GLY A 37 -7.61 -16.01 1.79
C GLY A 37 -7.99 -14.61 1.31
N PHE A 38 -7.10 -13.61 1.44
CA PHE A 38 -7.36 -12.25 0.93
C PHE A 38 -7.49 -12.25 -0.59
N ARG A 39 -8.46 -11.49 -1.12
CA ARG A 39 -8.75 -11.42 -2.57
C ARG A 39 -8.84 -10.01 -3.11
N LYS A 40 -8.93 -9.00 -2.25
CA LYS A 40 -8.93 -7.58 -2.60
C LYS A 40 -7.73 -6.89 -1.99
N VAL A 41 -7.12 -6.00 -2.74
CA VAL A 41 -6.03 -5.15 -2.27
C VAL A 41 -6.27 -3.70 -2.64
N VAL A 42 -6.11 -2.80 -1.68
CA VAL A 42 -6.14 -1.36 -1.89
C VAL A 42 -4.73 -0.80 -1.70
N PHE A 43 -4.12 -0.34 -2.76
CA PHE A 43 -2.83 0.34 -2.70
C PHE A 43 -3.02 1.81 -2.38
N VAL A 44 -2.47 2.24 -1.24
CA VAL A 44 -2.38 3.66 -0.92
C VAL A 44 -1.04 4.19 -1.42
N VAL A 45 -1.08 5.02 -2.43
CA VAL A 45 0.09 5.57 -3.14
C VAL A 45 0.03 7.09 -3.18
N LYS A 46 1.13 7.72 -3.59
CA LYS A 46 1.10 9.13 -3.98
C LYS A 46 0.67 9.25 -5.44
N GLU A 47 -0.02 10.34 -5.77
CA GLU A 47 -0.48 10.58 -7.14
C GLU A 47 0.69 10.65 -8.13
N GLU A 48 1.79 11.30 -7.72
CA GLU A 48 2.98 11.51 -8.56
C GLU A 48 3.71 10.21 -8.93
N THR A 49 3.60 9.17 -8.11
CA THR A 49 4.27 7.86 -8.30
C THR A 49 3.32 6.74 -8.67
N ALA A 50 2.03 7.04 -8.81
CA ALA A 50 1.00 6.03 -8.99
C ALA A 50 1.15 5.26 -10.31
N GLU A 51 1.49 5.93 -11.40
CA GLU A 51 1.62 5.29 -12.71
C GLU A 51 2.83 4.34 -12.73
N GLU A 52 4.00 4.79 -12.29
CA GLU A 52 5.19 3.93 -12.15
C GLU A 52 4.92 2.72 -11.27
N PHE A 53 4.19 2.91 -10.16
CA PHE A 53 3.81 1.83 -9.27
C PHE A 53 2.85 0.83 -9.95
N ARG A 54 1.87 1.33 -10.72
CA ARG A 54 0.94 0.48 -11.47
C ARG A 54 1.66 -0.36 -12.52
N GLU A 55 2.60 0.21 -13.24
CA GLU A 55 3.36 -0.49 -14.28
C GLU A 55 4.26 -1.57 -13.69
N SER A 56 4.92 -1.28 -12.57
CA SER A 56 5.91 -2.19 -11.97
C SER A 56 5.29 -3.29 -11.10
N VAL A 57 4.24 -2.99 -10.33
CA VAL A 57 3.63 -3.92 -9.36
C VAL A 57 2.30 -4.47 -9.87
N GLY A 58 1.51 -3.64 -10.55
CA GLY A 58 0.12 -3.91 -10.87
C GLY A 58 -0.15 -5.18 -11.66
N PRO A 59 0.57 -5.49 -12.77
CA PRO A 59 0.26 -6.62 -13.63
C PRO A 59 0.30 -7.98 -12.91
N ALA A 60 1.31 -8.21 -12.06
CA ALA A 60 1.45 -9.45 -11.31
C ALA A 60 0.35 -9.61 -10.24
N VAL A 61 -0.06 -8.51 -9.64
CA VAL A 61 -1.06 -8.52 -8.57
C VAL A 61 -2.48 -8.59 -9.13
N ALA A 62 -2.76 -7.91 -10.23
CA ALA A 62 -4.08 -7.90 -10.87
C ALA A 62 -4.52 -9.28 -11.39
N ALA A 63 -3.59 -10.20 -11.62
CA ALA A 63 -3.89 -11.58 -11.99
C ALA A 63 -4.54 -12.39 -10.84
N ALA A 64 -4.31 -11.98 -9.57
CA ALA A 64 -4.75 -12.72 -8.39
C ALA A 64 -5.73 -11.96 -7.49
N PHE A 65 -5.76 -10.64 -7.57
CA PHE A 65 -6.54 -9.77 -6.68
C PHE A 65 -7.48 -8.82 -7.45
N ASP A 66 -8.59 -8.45 -6.81
CA ASP A 66 -9.30 -7.21 -7.13
C ASP A 66 -8.46 -6.04 -6.61
N VAL A 67 -7.83 -5.32 -7.53
CA VAL A 67 -6.87 -4.24 -7.23
C VAL A 67 -7.57 -2.88 -7.28
N ARG A 68 -7.45 -2.12 -6.20
CA ARG A 68 -7.91 -0.73 -6.10
C ARG A 68 -6.75 0.18 -5.71
N TYR A 69 -6.89 1.47 -6.01
CA TYR A 69 -5.91 2.49 -5.69
C TYR A 69 -6.56 3.65 -4.95
N ALA A 70 -5.94 4.05 -3.85
CA ALA A 70 -6.27 5.25 -3.11
C ALA A 70 -5.08 6.20 -3.08
N TYR A 71 -5.34 7.50 -3.14
CA TYR A 71 -4.28 8.51 -3.22
C TYR A 71 -4.19 9.26 -1.90
N GLN A 72 -2.99 9.24 -1.29
CA GLN A 72 -2.73 10.03 -0.10
C GLN A 72 -2.35 11.46 -0.51
N LYS A 73 -3.33 12.36 -0.52
CA LYS A 73 -3.16 13.79 -0.82
C LYS A 73 -3.20 14.62 0.46
N LEU A 74 -2.48 15.73 0.50
CA LEU A 74 -2.43 16.61 1.68
C LEU A 74 -3.79 17.21 2.04
N ASP A 75 -4.61 17.49 1.05
CA ASP A 75 -5.93 18.13 1.14
C ASP A 75 -7.08 17.14 1.37
N THR A 76 -6.84 15.85 1.32
CA THR A 76 -7.84 14.83 1.66
C THR A 76 -7.98 14.74 3.18
N LEU A 77 -8.70 15.67 3.76
CA LEU A 77 -8.89 15.79 5.20
C LEU A 77 -10.36 15.63 5.60
N PRO A 78 -10.65 15.17 6.82
CA PRO A 78 -12.01 15.19 7.37
C PRO A 78 -12.58 16.60 7.41
N GLU A 79 -13.90 16.70 7.43
CA GLU A 79 -14.60 17.99 7.51
C GLU A 79 -14.13 18.80 8.73
N GLY A 80 -13.93 20.10 8.54
CA GLY A 80 -13.47 21.02 9.57
C GLY A 80 -11.95 21.13 9.72
N TYR A 81 -11.17 20.34 8.95
CA TYR A 81 -9.71 20.43 8.96
C TYR A 81 -9.19 21.05 7.66
N THR A 82 -8.11 21.82 7.79
CA THR A 82 -7.41 22.45 6.65
C THR A 82 -5.93 22.14 6.71
N VAL A 83 -5.27 22.20 5.56
CA VAL A 83 -3.82 22.04 5.49
C VAL A 83 -3.15 23.28 6.07
N PRO A 84 -2.29 23.17 7.10
CA PRO A 84 -1.55 24.31 7.63
C PRO A 84 -0.62 24.91 6.58
N ASP A 85 -0.44 26.22 6.63
CA ASP A 85 0.47 26.94 5.74
C ASP A 85 1.89 26.35 5.77
N GLY A 86 2.46 26.16 4.58
CA GLY A 86 3.82 25.63 4.41
C GLY A 86 3.97 24.13 4.65
N ARG A 87 2.89 23.38 4.90
CA ARG A 87 2.99 21.93 5.04
C ARG A 87 3.19 21.26 3.68
N THR A 88 4.29 20.54 3.55
CA THR A 88 4.61 19.74 2.34
C THR A 88 4.74 18.24 2.61
N LYS A 89 4.93 17.87 3.89
CA LYS A 89 5.08 16.46 4.28
C LYS A 89 3.72 15.77 4.36
N PRO A 90 3.61 14.52 3.86
CA PRO A 90 2.41 13.71 4.04
C PRO A 90 2.01 13.60 5.52
N TRP A 91 0.72 13.40 5.75
CA TRP A 91 0.21 13.02 7.06
C TRP A 91 0.68 11.59 7.42
N GLY A 92 0.49 11.14 8.60
CA GLY A 92 0.92 9.81 9.03
C GLY A 92 0.14 8.64 8.38
N THR A 93 0.40 7.42 8.88
CA THR A 93 -0.19 6.18 8.38
C THR A 93 -1.71 6.11 8.58
N ALA A 94 -2.22 6.67 9.69
CA ALA A 94 -3.67 6.75 9.92
C ALA A 94 -4.39 7.53 8.81
N HIS A 95 -3.80 8.62 8.33
CA HIS A 95 -4.36 9.37 7.20
C HIS A 95 -4.32 8.56 5.90
N ALA A 96 -3.30 7.75 5.66
CA ALA A 96 -3.25 6.85 4.52
C ALA A 96 -4.43 5.86 4.54
N VAL A 97 -4.77 5.32 5.72
CA VAL A 97 -5.95 4.44 5.89
C VAL A 97 -7.24 5.21 5.63
N LEU A 98 -7.37 6.44 6.13
CA LEU A 98 -8.54 7.28 5.84
C LEU A 98 -8.73 7.54 4.34
N CYS A 99 -7.65 7.77 3.60
CA CYS A 99 -7.71 7.93 2.15
C CYS A 99 -8.21 6.67 1.43
N ALA A 100 -7.99 5.48 2.01
CA ALA A 100 -8.45 4.21 1.45
C ALA A 100 -9.91 3.89 1.80
N ALA A 101 -10.52 4.57 2.76
CA ALA A 101 -11.85 4.26 3.27
C ALA A 101 -12.94 4.12 2.18
N PRO A 102 -12.98 4.93 1.11
CA PRO A 102 -13.98 4.79 0.04
C PRO A 102 -13.87 3.47 -0.75
N GLU A 103 -12.71 2.82 -0.72
CA GLU A 103 -12.43 1.57 -1.44
C GLU A 103 -12.61 0.33 -0.54
N ILE A 104 -12.94 0.52 0.75
CA ILE A 104 -13.05 -0.54 1.76
C ILE A 104 -14.52 -0.79 2.05
N ASP A 105 -14.96 -2.03 1.89
CA ASP A 105 -16.36 -2.46 2.02
C ASP A 105 -16.59 -3.56 3.07
N GLY A 106 -15.59 -3.83 3.93
CA GLY A 106 -15.68 -4.86 4.98
C GLY A 106 -14.46 -4.88 5.89
N PRO A 107 -14.26 -5.94 6.68
CA PRO A 107 -13.05 -6.11 7.48
C PRO A 107 -11.79 -6.05 6.63
N PHE A 108 -10.75 -5.43 7.13
CA PHE A 108 -9.50 -5.25 6.40
C PHE A 108 -8.27 -5.31 7.31
N ALA A 109 -7.15 -5.70 6.72
CA ALA A 109 -5.83 -5.62 7.35
C ALA A 109 -5.01 -4.50 6.73
N VAL A 110 -4.12 -3.89 7.50
CA VAL A 110 -3.19 -2.85 7.04
C VAL A 110 -1.78 -3.38 7.11
N ILE A 111 -1.07 -3.33 5.98
CA ILE A 111 0.34 -3.72 5.89
C ILE A 111 1.19 -2.60 5.27
N ASN A 112 2.47 -2.56 5.60
CA ASN A 112 3.45 -1.75 4.90
C ASN A 112 3.99 -2.50 3.67
N SER A 113 4.29 -1.78 2.61
CA SER A 113 4.80 -2.38 1.37
C SER A 113 6.28 -2.79 1.44
N ASP A 114 6.99 -2.31 2.44
CA ASP A 114 8.42 -2.52 2.68
C ASP A 114 8.71 -3.43 3.90
N ASP A 115 7.67 -4.07 4.44
CA ASP A 115 7.77 -5.04 5.53
C ASP A 115 7.33 -6.44 5.05
N TYR A 116 7.96 -7.48 5.60
CA TYR A 116 7.57 -8.87 5.39
C TYR A 116 7.08 -9.50 6.69
N TYR A 117 5.86 -10.02 6.69
CA TYR A 117 5.17 -10.51 7.89
C TYR A 117 5.12 -12.04 7.99
N GLY A 118 5.26 -12.73 6.86
CA GLY A 118 5.14 -14.20 6.78
C GLY A 118 3.70 -14.72 6.78
N ILE A 119 3.53 -15.93 6.26
CA ILE A 119 2.21 -16.56 6.03
C ILE A 119 1.37 -16.68 7.30
N GLU A 120 1.98 -16.97 8.45
CA GLU A 120 1.24 -17.18 9.70
C GLU A 120 0.57 -15.89 10.19
N ALA A 121 1.23 -14.73 10.00
CA ALA A 121 0.63 -13.44 10.34
C ALA A 121 -0.63 -13.17 9.51
N TYR A 122 -0.59 -13.48 8.21
CA TYR A 122 -1.76 -13.28 7.33
C TYR A 122 -2.91 -14.24 7.66
N ARG A 123 -2.60 -15.49 8.04
CA ARG A 123 -3.63 -16.44 8.49
C ARG A 123 -4.32 -15.96 9.76
N LEU A 124 -3.55 -15.53 10.76
CA LEU A 124 -4.10 -14.99 11.99
C LEU A 124 -4.98 -13.75 11.75
N LEU A 125 -4.56 -12.85 10.85
CA LEU A 125 -5.35 -11.67 10.51
C LEU A 125 -6.62 -12.01 9.73
N TYR A 126 -6.60 -13.06 8.91
CA TYR A 126 -7.75 -13.46 8.10
C TYR A 126 -8.80 -14.18 8.94
N ASP A 127 -8.36 -14.96 9.93
CA ASP A 127 -9.23 -15.77 10.81
C ASP A 127 -9.82 -14.93 11.97
N PHE A 128 -9.29 -13.70 12.22
CA PHE A 128 -9.75 -12.78 13.25
C PHE A 128 -11.06 -12.09 12.87
#